data_291ae8b65950e98fc054fd6b1e964658
#
_entry.id   291ae8b65950e98fc054fd6b1e964658
#
_cell.length_a   1.000
_cell.length_b   1.000
_cell.length_c   1.000
_cell.angle_alpha   90.00
_cell.angle_beta   90.00
_cell.angle_gamma   90.00
#
_symmetry.space_group_name_H-M   'P 1'
#
loop_
_entity.id
_entity.type
_entity.pdbx_description
1 polymer ?
#
loop_
_entity_poly.entity_id
_entity_poly.type
_entity_poly.pdbx_seq_one_letter_code
_entity_poly.pdbx_strand_id
1 'polypeptide(L)'
;MIKRTLDKKTIKIFGPPGTGKTYQLLKRVKWFIKNGVHPSEIAYFSFTNKAVDETVTRLKLALPDLTEDDFPYFSTIHSFARRQFAHIPVLDPAEDMIQFHSDYGTIKINAQRGFEDQKVFNNWSLQIYDRARNTKQDPMKSYQQQPRKEVRRAQFQSIITAYEAFKTIEIHPGVREKDKLDFTDMIQKFIEEGVAPKLKVLMVDESQDLTPLQWDLIMKLAENADRLYLAGDDDQAIYEWNGADADFFVHFPGKIKILKQSRRIPDRIHCFSQLLMVPAKGFRQEKEFHPRAEEGSVQTYSSLKHVDFTEPGSFMVLARIRTIKEEVEQDLFARGIYFQDVQGRKSFAIEQWQAIKAWNHLMEGGAITREEACFAYHYIQNIDHGYRSSDSIKWSFAHPNQFFTYEDLTLRAGLREPKGHWIDAFKIRFKDKEKQYLIRLLDNKVNLNESAKIIVDTIHAVKGGEADHVVLLSKSNWPSHYENKNLQEKIKELRVWYTGVTRAKKALHLINTDHKYHFPLGKFYNNYKATYDN
;
A
#
# COMPACT_ATOMS: atom_id res chain seq x y z
N MET A 1 13.99 -23.90 -27.53
CA MET A 1 14.34 -24.87 -26.47
C MET A 1 13.87 -24.39 -25.09
N ILE A 2 14.16 -23.19 -24.65
CA ILE A 2 13.77 -22.61 -23.34
C ILE A 2 12.26 -22.70 -23.06
N LYS A 3 11.38 -22.30 -24.01
CA LYS A 3 9.91 -22.37 -23.85
C LYS A 3 9.40 -23.80 -23.55
N ARG A 4 9.95 -24.84 -24.17
CA ARG A 4 9.55 -26.24 -23.93
C ARG A 4 9.98 -26.76 -22.55
N THR A 5 11.11 -26.27 -22.03
CA THR A 5 11.60 -26.65 -20.70
C THR A 5 10.77 -25.97 -19.59
N LEU A 6 10.42 -24.69 -19.79
CA LEU A 6 9.56 -23.95 -18.87
C LEU A 6 8.15 -24.54 -18.78
N ASP A 7 7.55 -24.91 -19.90
CA ASP A 7 6.21 -25.49 -19.95
C ASP A 7 6.06 -26.72 -19.04
N LYS A 8 7.08 -27.61 -19.05
CA LYS A 8 7.05 -28.85 -18.24
C LYS A 8 7.22 -28.62 -16.75
N LYS A 9 7.92 -27.56 -16.34
CA LYS A 9 8.23 -27.29 -14.91
C LYS A 9 7.34 -26.22 -14.27
N THR A 10 6.51 -25.51 -15.06
CA THR A 10 5.71 -24.41 -14.58
C THR A 10 4.26 -24.84 -14.30
N ILE A 11 3.76 -24.38 -13.14
CA ILE A 11 2.36 -24.48 -12.77
C ILE A 11 1.83 -23.08 -12.49
N LYS A 12 0.87 -22.63 -13.31
CA LYS A 12 0.14 -21.38 -13.11
C LYS A 12 -1.11 -21.62 -12.28
N ILE A 13 -1.25 -20.88 -11.20
CA ILE A 13 -2.39 -20.96 -10.28
C ILE A 13 -3.22 -19.69 -10.43
N PHE A 14 -4.31 -19.80 -11.18
CA PHE A 14 -5.31 -18.74 -11.24
C PHE A 14 -6.26 -18.86 -10.06
N GLY A 15 -6.40 -17.79 -9.30
CA GLY A 15 -7.26 -17.77 -8.13
C GLY A 15 -7.99 -16.44 -7.99
N PRO A 16 -9.30 -16.40 -8.31
CA PRO A 16 -10.13 -15.25 -7.97
C PRO A 16 -10.04 -14.84 -6.51
N PRO A 17 -10.60 -13.67 -6.13
CA PRO A 17 -10.50 -13.15 -4.77
C PRO A 17 -10.97 -14.15 -3.71
N GLY A 18 -10.18 -14.30 -2.64
CA GLY A 18 -10.53 -15.17 -1.50
C GLY A 18 -10.42 -16.67 -1.75
N THR A 19 -9.91 -17.14 -2.90
CA THR A 19 -9.76 -18.56 -3.20
C THR A 19 -8.52 -19.21 -2.57
N GLY A 20 -7.66 -18.43 -1.91
CA GLY A 20 -6.51 -18.92 -1.16
C GLY A 20 -5.28 -19.22 -2.01
N LYS A 21 -4.93 -18.37 -2.98
CA LYS A 21 -3.68 -18.47 -3.77
C LYS A 21 -2.45 -18.64 -2.88
N THR A 22 -2.20 -17.67 -2.02
CA THR A 22 -1.09 -17.68 -1.06
C THR A 22 -1.09 -18.92 -0.18
N TYR A 23 -2.26 -19.32 0.34
CA TYR A 23 -2.40 -20.56 1.12
C TYR A 23 -1.98 -21.80 0.32
N GLN A 24 -2.33 -21.88 -0.96
CA GLN A 24 -1.92 -22.99 -1.83
C GLN A 24 -0.42 -23.00 -2.09
N LEU A 25 0.23 -21.85 -2.23
CA LEU A 25 1.69 -21.76 -2.33
C LEU A 25 2.33 -22.24 -1.02
N LEU A 26 1.88 -21.73 0.14
CA LEU A 26 2.37 -22.15 1.45
C LEU A 26 2.20 -23.65 1.72
N LYS A 27 1.06 -24.23 1.31
CA LYS A 27 0.84 -25.67 1.40
C LYS A 27 1.89 -26.46 0.60
N ARG A 28 2.32 -25.91 -0.54
CA ARG A 28 3.40 -26.53 -1.35
C ARG A 28 4.76 -26.37 -0.70
N VAL A 29 5.09 -25.20 -0.16
CA VAL A 29 6.33 -24.98 0.61
C VAL A 29 6.44 -26.03 1.71
N LYS A 30 5.40 -26.17 2.55
CA LYS A 30 5.35 -27.18 3.62
C LYS A 30 5.52 -28.61 3.09
N TRP A 31 4.91 -28.90 1.96
CA TRP A 31 5.05 -30.22 1.35
C TRP A 31 6.48 -30.50 0.89
N PHE A 32 7.13 -29.54 0.23
CA PHE A 32 8.53 -29.69 -0.22
C PHE A 32 9.48 -29.87 0.97
N ILE A 33 9.37 -29.07 2.02
CA ILE A 33 10.19 -29.17 3.23
C ILE A 33 10.00 -30.55 3.89
N LYS A 34 8.75 -31.02 4.06
CA LYS A 34 8.46 -32.35 4.61
C LYS A 34 8.96 -33.49 3.75
N ASN A 35 9.24 -33.28 2.47
CA ASN A 35 9.82 -34.26 1.55
C ASN A 35 11.34 -34.05 1.34
N GLY A 36 12.01 -33.37 2.27
CA GLY A 36 13.46 -33.28 2.33
C GLY A 36 14.09 -32.17 1.52
N VAL A 37 13.30 -31.24 0.95
CA VAL A 37 13.85 -30.04 0.32
C VAL A 37 14.23 -29.04 1.41
N HIS A 38 15.48 -28.61 1.40
CA HIS A 38 15.94 -27.60 2.36
C HIS A 38 15.27 -26.25 2.09
N PRO A 39 14.83 -25.48 3.11
CA PRO A 39 14.17 -24.18 2.89
C PRO A 39 14.98 -23.20 2.06
N SER A 40 16.32 -23.21 2.17
CA SER A 40 17.22 -22.38 1.33
C SER A 40 17.26 -22.76 -0.15
N GLU A 41 16.66 -23.87 -0.55
CA GLU A 41 16.46 -24.25 -1.97
C GLU A 41 15.09 -23.81 -2.50
N ILE A 42 14.29 -23.11 -1.67
CA ILE A 42 12.96 -22.60 -2.02
C ILE A 42 12.99 -21.07 -2.05
N ALA A 43 12.67 -20.49 -3.19
CA ALA A 43 12.43 -19.06 -3.28
C ALA A 43 10.92 -18.77 -3.33
N TYR A 44 10.49 -17.76 -2.56
CA TYR A 44 9.12 -17.27 -2.54
C TYR A 44 9.14 -15.75 -2.68
N PHE A 45 8.52 -15.25 -3.73
CA PHE A 45 8.39 -13.82 -3.97
C PHE A 45 6.95 -13.38 -3.83
N SER A 46 6.75 -12.27 -3.13
CA SER A 46 5.49 -11.56 -3.04
C SER A 46 5.69 -10.08 -3.36
N PHE A 47 4.59 -9.38 -3.57
CA PHE A 47 4.63 -7.97 -3.96
C PHE A 47 5.05 -7.05 -2.80
N THR A 48 4.76 -7.43 -1.54
CA THR A 48 5.01 -6.60 -0.35
C THR A 48 5.79 -7.33 0.71
N ASN A 49 6.61 -6.59 1.49
CA ASN A 49 7.32 -7.14 2.64
C ASN A 49 6.33 -7.71 3.67
N LYS A 50 5.24 -6.99 3.95
CA LYS A 50 4.19 -7.47 4.88
C LYS A 50 3.64 -8.85 4.49
N ALA A 51 3.40 -9.10 3.19
CA ALA A 51 2.92 -10.40 2.72
C ALA A 51 3.98 -11.50 2.85
N VAL A 52 5.26 -11.14 2.69
CA VAL A 52 6.39 -12.04 2.93
C VAL A 52 6.48 -12.40 4.41
N ASP A 53 6.47 -11.40 5.30
CA ASP A 53 6.58 -11.58 6.77
C ASP A 53 5.42 -12.42 7.31
N GLU A 54 4.20 -12.18 6.83
CA GLU A 54 3.03 -13.00 7.16
C GLU A 54 3.21 -14.45 6.69
N THR A 55 3.79 -14.63 5.51
CA THR A 55 4.10 -15.96 4.94
C THR A 55 5.10 -16.70 5.81
N VAL A 56 6.21 -16.08 6.17
CA VAL A 56 7.26 -16.67 7.04
C VAL A 56 6.69 -16.97 8.42
N THR A 57 5.94 -16.06 9.02
CA THR A 57 5.28 -16.27 10.32
C THR A 57 4.37 -17.50 10.30
N ARG A 58 3.54 -17.67 9.26
CA ARG A 58 2.66 -18.85 9.11
C ARG A 58 3.43 -20.14 8.88
N LEU A 59 4.60 -20.07 8.26
CA LEU A 59 5.49 -21.24 8.09
C LEU A 59 6.12 -21.64 9.42
N LYS A 60 6.66 -20.69 10.19
CA LYS A 60 7.24 -20.92 11.53
C LYS A 60 6.23 -21.55 12.50
N LEU A 61 4.98 -21.04 12.50
CA LEU A 61 3.90 -21.64 13.30
C LEU A 61 3.61 -23.11 12.94
N ALA A 62 3.81 -23.49 11.69
CA ALA A 62 3.52 -24.84 11.20
C ALA A 62 4.74 -25.76 11.16
N LEU A 63 5.94 -25.22 11.28
CA LEU A 63 7.24 -25.87 11.27
C LEU A 63 8.12 -25.20 12.34
N PRO A 64 7.87 -25.48 13.64
CA PRO A 64 8.48 -24.73 14.76
C PRO A 64 10.00 -24.85 14.86
N ASP A 65 10.57 -25.89 14.27
CA ASP A 65 12.03 -26.14 14.26
C ASP A 65 12.78 -25.20 13.30
N LEU A 66 12.06 -24.43 12.45
CA LEU A 66 12.65 -23.50 11.50
C LEU A 66 12.61 -22.06 12.02
N THR A 67 13.71 -21.36 11.76
CA THR A 67 13.89 -19.94 12.06
C THR A 67 13.65 -19.07 10.81
N GLU A 68 13.73 -17.76 10.93
CA GLU A 68 13.64 -16.84 9.81
C GLU A 68 14.84 -16.97 8.86
N ASP A 69 16.02 -17.24 9.41
CA ASP A 69 17.26 -17.40 8.65
C ASP A 69 17.25 -18.61 7.72
N ASP A 70 16.39 -19.59 7.98
CA ASP A 70 16.20 -20.75 7.10
C ASP A 70 15.54 -20.39 5.76
N PHE A 71 14.90 -19.21 5.66
CA PHE A 71 14.18 -18.72 4.48
C PHE A 71 14.90 -17.58 3.73
N PRO A 72 16.16 -17.73 3.30
CA PRO A 72 16.96 -16.63 2.74
C PRO A 72 16.37 -16.02 1.45
N TYR A 73 15.54 -16.77 0.73
CA TYR A 73 14.95 -16.34 -0.54
C TYR A 73 13.43 -16.06 -0.45
N PHE A 74 12.92 -15.85 0.77
CA PHE A 74 11.56 -15.35 0.96
C PHE A 74 11.64 -13.82 1.07
N SER A 75 11.21 -13.11 0.03
CA SER A 75 11.37 -11.66 -0.03
C SER A 75 10.50 -11.03 -1.13
N THR A 76 10.56 -9.69 -1.25
CA THR A 76 10.15 -9.03 -2.48
C THR A 76 11.26 -9.16 -3.54
N ILE A 77 10.91 -9.00 -4.82
CA ILE A 77 11.86 -9.05 -5.93
C ILE A 77 12.98 -8.01 -5.75
N HIS A 78 12.64 -6.79 -5.31
CA HIS A 78 13.61 -5.74 -5.05
C HIS A 78 14.55 -6.08 -3.90
N SER A 79 14.01 -6.59 -2.78
CA SER A 79 14.83 -7.01 -1.63
C SER A 79 15.79 -8.14 -2.01
N PHE A 80 15.33 -9.07 -2.83
CA PHE A 80 16.18 -10.16 -3.34
C PHE A 80 17.33 -9.63 -4.22
N ALA A 81 17.01 -8.81 -5.21
CA ALA A 81 18.00 -8.23 -6.11
C ALA A 81 19.03 -7.38 -5.34
N ARG A 82 18.57 -6.60 -4.34
CA ARG A 82 19.39 -5.73 -3.50
C ARG A 82 20.46 -6.48 -2.71
N ARG A 83 20.17 -7.70 -2.23
CA ARG A 83 21.07 -8.42 -1.32
C ARG A 83 22.47 -8.68 -1.90
N GLN A 84 22.58 -8.95 -3.19
CA GLN A 84 23.87 -9.19 -3.84
C GLN A 84 24.70 -7.91 -4.04
N PHE A 85 24.07 -6.75 -3.98
CA PHE A 85 24.69 -5.44 -4.16
C PHE A 85 24.54 -4.56 -2.90
N ALA A 86 24.54 -5.20 -1.71
CA ALA A 86 24.35 -4.51 -0.45
C ALA A 86 25.41 -3.43 -0.15
N HIS A 87 26.58 -3.55 -0.74
CA HIS A 87 27.67 -2.59 -0.64
C HIS A 87 27.42 -1.27 -1.41
N ILE A 88 26.51 -1.26 -2.39
CA ILE A 88 26.17 -0.03 -3.12
C ILE A 88 24.99 0.64 -2.39
N PRO A 89 25.07 1.92 -2.01
CA PRO A 89 23.97 2.62 -1.36
C PRO A 89 22.70 2.65 -2.19
N VAL A 90 21.54 2.62 -1.51
CA VAL A 90 20.24 2.85 -2.15
C VAL A 90 19.97 4.34 -2.14
N LEU A 91 19.54 4.88 -3.26
CA LEU A 91 19.15 6.28 -3.38
C LEU A 91 17.99 6.57 -2.43
N ASP A 92 18.20 7.48 -1.45
CA ASP A 92 17.15 7.95 -0.55
C ASP A 92 16.27 9.00 -1.24
N PRO A 93 14.98 8.71 -1.46
CA PRO A 93 14.09 9.64 -2.14
C PRO A 93 13.87 10.98 -1.41
N ALA A 94 14.15 11.07 -0.11
CA ALA A 94 14.03 12.32 0.64
C ALA A 94 15.33 13.11 0.60
N GLU A 95 16.44 12.51 1.05
CA GLU A 95 17.72 13.21 1.19
C GLU A 95 18.43 13.39 -0.14
N ASP A 96 18.60 12.31 -0.92
CA ASP A 96 19.30 12.38 -2.20
C ASP A 96 18.53 13.21 -3.25
N MET A 97 17.19 13.26 -3.17
CA MET A 97 16.44 14.08 -4.12
C MET A 97 16.45 15.56 -3.75
N ILE A 98 16.63 15.91 -2.48
CA ILE A 98 16.91 17.30 -2.07
C ILE A 98 18.28 17.72 -2.62
N GLN A 99 19.29 16.85 -2.49
CA GLN A 99 20.62 17.08 -3.03
C GLN A 99 20.59 17.20 -4.55
N PHE A 100 19.93 16.28 -5.24
CA PHE A 100 19.76 16.34 -6.69
C PHE A 100 19.09 17.65 -7.14
N HIS A 101 18.10 18.12 -6.42
CA HIS A 101 17.45 19.40 -6.69
C HIS A 101 18.41 20.58 -6.48
N SER A 102 19.24 20.54 -5.43
CA SER A 102 20.26 21.56 -5.16
C SER A 102 21.29 21.62 -6.28
N ASP A 103 21.78 20.46 -6.75
CA ASP A 103 22.88 20.36 -7.70
C ASP A 103 22.47 20.69 -9.15
N TYR A 104 21.26 20.32 -9.52
CA TYR A 104 20.77 20.45 -10.91
C TYR A 104 19.67 21.50 -11.11
N GLY A 105 19.31 22.27 -10.10
CA GLY A 105 18.41 23.45 -10.11
C GLY A 105 17.08 23.27 -10.87
N THR A 106 16.02 24.00 -10.52
CA THR A 106 14.72 24.09 -11.24
C THR A 106 13.84 22.83 -11.32
N ILE A 107 14.29 21.65 -10.93
CA ILE A 107 13.48 20.43 -10.98
C ILE A 107 12.72 20.31 -9.66
N LYS A 108 11.44 20.73 -9.62
CA LYS A 108 10.59 20.53 -8.44
C LYS A 108 10.33 19.04 -8.25
N ILE A 109 10.96 18.44 -7.26
CA ILE A 109 10.76 17.05 -6.87
C ILE A 109 10.18 17.04 -5.47
N ASN A 110 8.94 16.57 -5.32
CA ASN A 110 8.34 16.31 -4.03
C ASN A 110 8.47 14.80 -3.75
N ALA A 111 9.12 14.42 -2.66
CA ALA A 111 9.10 13.04 -2.20
C ALA A 111 7.68 12.70 -1.73
N GLN A 112 7.01 11.76 -2.38
CA GLN A 112 5.78 11.15 -1.86
C GLN A 112 6.10 9.72 -1.44
N ARG A 113 5.55 9.29 -0.30
CA ARG A 113 5.54 7.87 0.05
C ARG A 113 4.71 7.14 -0.99
N GLY A 114 5.33 6.26 -1.74
CA GLY A 114 4.66 5.35 -2.66
C GLY A 114 3.90 4.26 -1.93
N PHE A 115 3.21 3.42 -2.68
CA PHE A 115 2.62 2.20 -2.17
C PHE A 115 3.72 1.31 -1.57
N GLU A 116 3.49 0.86 -0.34
CA GLU A 116 4.23 -0.21 0.33
C GLU A 116 5.76 -0.06 0.26
N ASP A 117 6.29 0.89 1.03
CA ASP A 117 7.74 1.15 1.21
C ASP A 117 8.51 1.63 -0.03
N GLN A 118 7.90 1.70 -1.20
CA GLN A 118 8.49 2.36 -2.36
C GLN A 118 8.22 3.87 -2.29
N LYS A 119 9.25 4.63 -1.99
CA LYS A 119 9.21 6.09 -2.11
C LYS A 119 9.20 6.43 -3.62
N VAL A 120 8.05 6.87 -4.15
CA VAL A 120 7.91 7.26 -5.56
C VAL A 120 8.27 8.73 -5.71
N PHE A 121 9.10 9.03 -6.69
CA PHE A 121 9.43 10.41 -7.04
C PHE A 121 8.19 11.13 -7.58
N ASN A 122 7.86 12.27 -7.01
CA ASN A 122 6.76 13.09 -7.50
C ASN A 122 7.21 14.03 -8.63
N ASN A 123 8.10 13.53 -9.50
CA ASN A 123 8.52 14.22 -10.71
C ASN A 123 8.00 13.47 -11.93
N TRP A 124 7.17 14.14 -12.71
CA TRP A 124 6.55 13.55 -13.90
C TRP A 124 7.57 12.92 -14.87
N SER A 125 8.72 13.57 -15.09
CA SER A 125 9.75 13.05 -15.98
C SER A 125 10.38 11.77 -15.45
N LEU A 126 10.68 11.71 -14.15
CA LEU A 126 11.26 10.52 -13.53
C LEU A 126 10.25 9.36 -13.46
N GLN A 127 8.96 9.64 -13.27
CA GLN A 127 7.92 8.61 -13.36
C GLN A 127 7.83 8.00 -14.76
N ILE A 128 7.87 8.82 -15.81
CA ILE A 128 7.89 8.33 -17.21
C ILE A 128 9.16 7.53 -17.49
N TYR A 129 10.30 8.02 -16.99
CA TYR A 129 11.58 7.35 -17.15
C TYR A 129 11.63 6.00 -16.45
N ASP A 130 11.20 5.94 -15.19
CA ASP A 130 11.15 4.70 -14.42
C ASP A 130 10.22 3.69 -15.06
N ARG A 131 9.01 4.12 -15.46
CA ARG A 131 8.09 3.27 -16.20
C ARG A 131 8.68 2.75 -17.50
N ALA A 132 9.41 3.59 -18.25
CA ALA A 132 10.06 3.18 -19.49
C ALA A 132 11.07 2.04 -19.25
N ARG A 133 11.91 2.16 -18.22
CA ARG A 133 12.86 1.11 -17.82
C ARG A 133 12.14 -0.18 -17.39
N ASN A 134 11.14 -0.07 -16.54
CA ASN A 134 10.35 -1.21 -16.07
C ASN A 134 9.62 -1.94 -17.20
N THR A 135 9.17 -1.22 -18.23
CA THR A 135 8.52 -1.78 -19.43
C THR A 135 9.48 -2.10 -20.55
N LYS A 136 10.79 -1.88 -20.37
CA LYS A 136 11.86 -2.10 -21.36
C LYS A 136 11.61 -1.30 -22.65
N GLN A 137 11.05 -0.12 -22.52
CA GLN A 137 10.79 0.80 -23.64
C GLN A 137 11.81 1.92 -23.67
N ASP A 138 12.03 2.48 -24.86
CA ASP A 138 12.82 3.70 -25.00
C ASP A 138 12.16 4.86 -24.24
N PRO A 139 12.90 5.58 -23.36
CA PRO A 139 12.34 6.68 -22.59
C PRO A 139 11.73 7.79 -23.44
N MET A 140 12.33 8.09 -24.59
CA MET A 140 11.83 9.13 -25.50
C MET A 140 10.54 8.70 -26.20
N LYS A 141 10.40 7.42 -26.52
CA LYS A 141 9.14 6.84 -27.02
C LYS A 141 8.05 6.92 -25.97
N SER A 142 8.38 6.56 -24.73
CA SER A 142 7.45 6.66 -23.58
C SER A 142 7.02 8.11 -23.33
N TYR A 143 7.93 9.07 -23.43
CA TYR A 143 7.61 10.49 -23.38
C TYR A 143 6.65 10.90 -24.50
N GLN A 144 6.89 10.48 -25.74
CA GLN A 144 6.05 10.82 -26.90
C GLN A 144 4.61 10.31 -26.75
N GLN A 145 4.43 9.14 -26.14
CA GLN A 145 3.13 8.50 -25.91
C GLN A 145 2.27 9.20 -24.83
N GLN A 146 2.85 10.12 -24.04
CA GLN A 146 2.07 10.80 -23.01
C GLN A 146 1.03 11.73 -23.63
N PRO A 147 -0.23 11.65 -23.22
CA PRO A 147 -1.33 12.50 -23.75
C PRO A 147 -1.13 13.98 -23.39
N ARG A 148 -0.54 14.25 -22.24
CA ARG A 148 -0.15 15.59 -21.78
C ARG A 148 1.34 15.58 -21.40
N LYS A 149 2.05 16.57 -21.85
CA LYS A 149 3.47 16.75 -21.55
C LYS A 149 3.65 17.91 -20.59
N GLU A 150 4.27 17.65 -19.46
CA GLU A 150 4.51 18.69 -18.43
C GLU A 150 5.79 19.48 -18.72
N VAL A 151 6.71 18.89 -19.49
CA VAL A 151 7.98 19.51 -19.87
C VAL A 151 8.24 19.33 -21.37
N ARG A 152 9.11 20.16 -21.96
CA ARG A 152 9.55 20.01 -23.35
C ARG A 152 10.48 18.81 -23.50
N ARG A 153 10.58 18.27 -24.72
CA ARG A 153 11.41 17.10 -25.06
C ARG A 153 12.86 17.24 -24.60
N ALA A 154 13.48 18.39 -24.90
CA ALA A 154 14.87 18.65 -24.51
C ALA A 154 15.04 18.70 -22.98
N GLN A 155 14.08 19.28 -22.27
CA GLN A 155 14.07 19.32 -20.82
C GLN A 155 13.89 17.92 -20.22
N PHE A 156 13.00 17.09 -20.77
CA PHE A 156 12.86 15.69 -20.36
C PHE A 156 14.17 14.94 -20.50
N GLN A 157 14.84 15.06 -21.67
CA GLN A 157 16.14 14.43 -21.91
C GLN A 157 17.21 14.92 -20.92
N SER A 158 17.26 16.23 -20.66
CA SER A 158 18.21 16.80 -19.69
C SER A 158 17.96 16.27 -18.27
N ILE A 159 16.70 16.13 -17.84
CA ILE A 159 16.35 15.62 -16.51
C ILE A 159 16.84 14.17 -16.35
N ILE A 160 16.55 13.30 -17.29
CA ILE A 160 16.95 11.88 -17.18
C ILE A 160 18.47 11.72 -17.26
N THR A 161 19.16 12.51 -18.10
CA THR A 161 20.62 12.51 -18.18
C THR A 161 21.26 12.97 -16.86
N ALA A 162 20.76 14.05 -16.28
CA ALA A 162 21.22 14.55 -14.98
C ALA A 162 20.95 13.52 -13.85
N TYR A 163 19.77 12.86 -13.86
CA TYR A 163 19.43 11.83 -12.88
C TYR A 163 20.37 10.63 -12.96
N GLU A 164 20.69 10.15 -14.16
CA GLU A 164 21.66 9.06 -14.30
C GLU A 164 23.08 9.50 -13.90
N ALA A 165 23.49 10.73 -14.25
CA ALA A 165 24.76 11.28 -13.82
C ALA A 165 24.89 11.40 -12.29
N PHE A 166 23.79 11.79 -11.60
CA PHE A 166 23.75 11.89 -10.16
C PHE A 166 23.94 10.54 -9.44
N LYS A 167 23.54 9.44 -10.08
CA LYS A 167 23.69 8.07 -9.55
C LYS A 167 25.05 7.44 -9.86
N THR A 168 25.95 8.15 -10.52
CA THR A 168 27.23 7.58 -11.00
C THR A 168 28.42 8.40 -10.56
N ILE A 169 29.54 7.73 -10.27
CA ILE A 169 30.85 8.35 -10.06
C ILE A 169 31.79 7.96 -11.18
N GLU A 170 32.77 8.83 -11.47
CA GLU A 170 33.86 8.54 -12.38
C GLU A 170 35.02 7.92 -11.60
N ILE A 171 35.28 6.62 -11.82
CA ILE A 171 36.34 5.86 -11.14
C ILE A 171 37.68 5.95 -11.85
N HIS A 172 37.65 6.15 -13.19
CA HIS A 172 38.79 6.44 -14.04
C HIS A 172 38.35 7.36 -15.19
N PRO A 173 39.25 8.09 -15.83
CA PRO A 173 38.89 8.94 -16.97
C PRO A 173 38.06 8.20 -18.01
N GLY A 174 36.81 8.63 -18.19
CA GLY A 174 35.84 8.03 -19.12
C GLY A 174 35.14 6.76 -18.63
N VAL A 175 35.47 6.24 -17.44
CA VAL A 175 34.79 5.05 -16.85
C VAL A 175 33.94 5.47 -15.66
N ARG A 176 32.62 5.27 -15.77
CA ARG A 176 31.65 5.60 -14.74
C ARG A 176 30.98 4.33 -14.21
N GLU A 177 30.84 4.24 -12.89
CA GLU A 177 30.10 3.20 -12.22
C GLU A 177 28.97 3.80 -11.37
N LYS A 178 27.92 2.99 -11.12
CA LYS A 178 26.85 3.40 -10.22
C LYS A 178 27.31 3.31 -8.77
N ASP A 179 27.30 4.44 -8.09
CA ASP A 179 27.57 4.56 -6.66
C ASP A 179 26.29 4.58 -5.82
N LYS A 180 25.13 4.80 -6.46
CA LYS A 180 23.81 4.70 -5.85
C LYS A 180 22.85 3.96 -6.77
N LEU A 181 21.99 3.10 -6.21
CA LEU A 181 20.98 2.35 -6.96
C LEU A 181 19.58 2.85 -6.62
N ASP A 182 18.77 3.15 -7.63
CA ASP A 182 17.33 3.19 -7.46
C ASP A 182 16.72 1.77 -7.54
N PHE A 183 15.42 1.66 -7.29
CA PHE A 183 14.75 0.35 -7.28
C PHE A 183 14.83 -0.39 -8.62
N THR A 184 14.76 0.33 -9.74
CA THR A 184 14.86 -0.25 -11.08
C THR A 184 16.29 -0.69 -11.37
N ASP A 185 17.29 0.09 -10.93
CA ASP A 185 18.71 -0.28 -11.06
C ASP A 185 19.04 -1.59 -10.33
N MET A 186 18.45 -1.83 -9.16
CA MET A 186 18.67 -3.09 -8.40
C MET A 186 18.30 -4.31 -9.24
N ILE A 187 17.14 -4.27 -9.88
CA ILE A 187 16.67 -5.37 -10.72
C ILE A 187 17.53 -5.50 -11.96
N GLN A 188 17.82 -4.39 -12.65
CA GLN A 188 18.66 -4.37 -13.83
C GLN A 188 20.04 -4.94 -13.56
N LYS A 189 20.71 -4.45 -12.52
CA LYS A 189 22.02 -4.93 -12.11
C LYS A 189 22.02 -6.42 -11.76
N PHE A 190 20.96 -6.92 -11.09
CA PHE A 190 20.84 -8.36 -10.83
C PHE A 190 20.70 -9.16 -12.14
N ILE A 191 19.93 -8.67 -13.12
CA ILE A 191 19.80 -9.35 -14.40
C ILE A 191 21.14 -9.42 -15.14
N GLU A 192 21.92 -8.36 -15.10
CA GLU A 192 23.19 -8.24 -15.79
C GLU A 192 24.32 -9.03 -15.10
N GLU A 193 24.53 -8.79 -13.81
CA GLU A 193 25.70 -9.24 -13.06
C GLU A 193 25.37 -10.26 -11.94
N GLY A 194 24.13 -10.31 -11.47
CA GLY A 194 23.74 -11.12 -10.33
C GLY A 194 23.81 -12.63 -10.61
N VAL A 195 24.12 -13.39 -9.57
CA VAL A 195 24.19 -14.86 -9.60
C VAL A 195 22.88 -15.46 -9.14
N ALA A 196 22.21 -16.20 -10.02
CA ALA A 196 20.99 -16.92 -9.67
C ALA A 196 21.31 -18.15 -8.82
N PRO A 197 20.73 -18.31 -7.63
CA PRO A 197 20.92 -19.49 -6.80
C PRO A 197 20.35 -20.75 -7.46
N LYS A 198 20.87 -21.92 -7.08
CA LYS A 198 20.24 -23.20 -7.45
C LYS A 198 19.01 -23.41 -6.59
N LEU A 199 17.86 -23.57 -7.21
CA LEU A 199 16.58 -23.71 -6.53
C LEU A 199 15.89 -25.02 -6.90
N LYS A 200 15.33 -25.70 -5.93
CA LYS A 200 14.36 -26.77 -6.17
C LYS A 200 13.01 -26.19 -6.57
N VAL A 201 12.65 -25.06 -5.97
CA VAL A 201 11.34 -24.45 -6.18
C VAL A 201 11.45 -22.94 -6.20
N LEU A 202 10.88 -22.33 -7.23
CA LEU A 202 10.64 -20.90 -7.33
C LEU A 202 9.12 -20.65 -7.31
N MET A 203 8.66 -19.84 -6.38
CA MET A 203 7.26 -19.44 -6.25
C MET A 203 7.11 -17.92 -6.34
N VAL A 204 6.13 -17.46 -7.13
CA VAL A 204 5.82 -16.04 -7.29
C VAL A 204 4.33 -15.84 -7.05
N ASP A 205 4.01 -15.09 -6.01
CA ASP A 205 2.63 -14.67 -5.71
C ASP A 205 2.34 -13.31 -6.38
N GLU A 206 1.07 -13.03 -6.66
CA GLU A 206 0.59 -11.84 -7.36
C GLU A 206 1.30 -11.60 -8.71
N SER A 207 1.54 -12.68 -9.48
CA SER A 207 2.31 -12.65 -10.72
C SER A 207 1.75 -11.72 -11.81
N GLN A 208 0.46 -11.36 -11.76
CA GLN A 208 -0.17 -10.42 -12.69
C GLN A 208 0.30 -8.97 -12.52
N ASP A 209 1.00 -8.67 -11.42
CA ASP A 209 1.48 -7.32 -11.12
C ASP A 209 2.96 -7.10 -11.49
N LEU A 210 3.62 -8.09 -12.05
CA LEU A 210 5.02 -7.99 -12.44
C LEU A 210 5.20 -7.15 -13.71
N THR A 211 6.22 -6.29 -13.69
CA THR A 211 6.67 -5.56 -14.87
C THR A 211 7.51 -6.46 -15.79
N PRO A 212 7.67 -6.12 -17.09
CA PRO A 212 8.56 -6.84 -18.00
C PRO A 212 9.99 -6.99 -17.49
N LEU A 213 10.53 -5.98 -16.80
CA LEU A 213 11.85 -6.07 -16.18
C LEU A 213 11.90 -7.08 -15.02
N GLN A 214 10.87 -7.11 -14.18
CA GLN A 214 10.75 -8.10 -13.10
C GLN A 214 10.58 -9.52 -13.66
N TRP A 215 9.88 -9.67 -14.77
CA TRP A 215 9.78 -10.95 -15.47
C TRP A 215 11.15 -11.44 -15.96
N ASP A 216 12.03 -10.58 -16.47
CA ASP A 216 13.38 -10.99 -16.86
C ASP A 216 14.16 -11.55 -15.66
N LEU A 217 14.05 -10.93 -14.49
CA LEU A 217 14.66 -11.46 -13.26
C LEU A 217 14.08 -12.84 -12.90
N ILE A 218 12.75 -12.99 -12.92
CA ILE A 218 12.10 -14.28 -12.66
C ILE A 218 12.55 -15.34 -13.66
N MET A 219 12.70 -14.98 -14.94
CA MET A 219 13.19 -15.90 -15.97
C MET A 219 14.62 -16.35 -15.69
N LYS A 220 15.52 -15.42 -15.33
CA LYS A 220 16.91 -15.75 -14.94
C LYS A 220 16.95 -16.73 -13.76
N LEU A 221 16.11 -16.53 -12.74
CA LEU A 221 16.01 -17.46 -11.61
C LEU A 221 15.37 -18.80 -12.02
N ALA A 222 14.36 -18.77 -12.87
CA ALA A 222 13.67 -19.95 -13.33
C ALA A 222 14.59 -20.89 -14.15
N GLU A 223 15.61 -20.40 -14.80
CA GLU A 223 16.59 -21.24 -15.50
C GLU A 223 17.29 -22.23 -14.52
N ASN A 224 17.57 -21.77 -13.30
CA ASN A 224 18.24 -22.52 -12.24
C ASN A 224 17.29 -23.19 -11.24
N ALA A 225 15.98 -23.23 -11.53
CA ALA A 225 14.97 -23.85 -10.68
C ALA A 225 14.39 -25.12 -11.30
N ASP A 226 14.15 -26.17 -10.49
CA ASP A 226 13.53 -27.41 -10.96
C ASP A 226 12.02 -27.26 -11.17
N ARG A 227 11.36 -26.41 -10.38
CA ARG A 227 9.92 -26.14 -10.43
C ARG A 227 9.63 -24.65 -10.33
N LEU A 228 8.65 -24.18 -11.08
CA LEU A 228 8.15 -22.80 -11.05
C LEU A 228 6.63 -22.80 -10.76
N TYR A 229 6.23 -22.07 -9.73
CA TYR A 229 4.83 -21.80 -9.42
C TYR A 229 4.54 -20.31 -9.54
N LEU A 230 3.60 -19.97 -10.40
CA LEU A 230 3.12 -18.60 -10.61
C LEU A 230 1.68 -18.54 -10.12
N ALA A 231 1.40 -17.72 -9.11
CA ALA A 231 0.04 -17.52 -8.62
C ALA A 231 -0.42 -16.08 -8.90
N GLY A 232 -1.66 -15.92 -9.33
CA GLY A 232 -2.18 -14.60 -9.66
C GLY A 232 -3.67 -14.59 -10.03
N ASP A 233 -4.17 -13.40 -10.28
CA ASP A 233 -5.51 -13.14 -10.78
C ASP A 233 -5.47 -11.93 -11.73
N ASP A 234 -5.58 -12.16 -13.00
CA ASP A 234 -5.56 -11.11 -14.04
C ASP A 234 -6.71 -10.10 -13.91
N ASP A 235 -7.83 -10.49 -13.27
CA ASP A 235 -8.92 -9.57 -12.93
C ASP A 235 -8.55 -8.58 -11.80
N GLN A 236 -7.49 -8.85 -11.03
CA GLN A 236 -6.95 -7.98 -10.00
C GLN A 236 -5.65 -7.29 -10.42
N ALA A 237 -5.33 -7.28 -11.72
CA ALA A 237 -4.20 -6.53 -12.27
C ALA A 237 -4.51 -5.03 -12.30
N ILE A 238 -4.04 -4.29 -11.29
CA ILE A 238 -4.34 -2.87 -11.13
C ILE A 238 -3.10 -1.97 -11.17
N TYR A 239 -1.91 -2.54 -11.37
CA TYR A 239 -0.64 -1.80 -11.44
C TYR A 239 -0.09 -1.60 -12.86
N GLU A 240 -0.93 -1.77 -13.89
CA GLU A 240 -0.54 -1.50 -15.28
C GLU A 240 -0.08 -0.06 -15.53
N TRP A 241 -0.56 0.90 -14.71
CA TRP A 241 -0.08 2.28 -14.73
C TRP A 241 1.41 2.39 -14.35
N ASN A 242 1.93 1.47 -13.53
CA ASN A 242 3.34 1.35 -13.15
C ASN A 242 4.13 0.42 -14.08
N GLY A 243 3.52 -0.09 -15.13
CA GLY A 243 4.18 -0.95 -16.12
C GLY A 243 3.97 -2.44 -15.92
N ALA A 244 3.14 -2.87 -14.97
CA ALA A 244 2.79 -4.30 -14.84
C ALA A 244 2.12 -4.82 -16.12
N ASP A 245 2.40 -6.10 -16.44
CA ASP A 245 1.89 -6.76 -17.63
C ASP A 245 1.20 -8.09 -17.26
N ALA A 246 -0.13 -8.01 -17.07
CA ALA A 246 -0.95 -9.18 -16.75
C ALA A 246 -1.01 -10.18 -17.91
N ASP A 247 -0.92 -9.72 -19.16
CA ASP A 247 -0.97 -10.57 -20.33
C ASP A 247 0.25 -11.49 -20.39
N PHE A 248 1.40 -11.05 -19.90
CA PHE A 248 2.57 -11.90 -19.77
C PHE A 248 2.32 -13.09 -18.84
N PHE A 249 1.68 -12.87 -17.69
CA PHE A 249 1.28 -13.95 -16.78
C PHE A 249 0.25 -14.88 -17.41
N VAL A 250 -0.77 -14.34 -18.06
CA VAL A 250 -1.83 -15.13 -18.71
C VAL A 250 -1.26 -16.05 -19.79
N HIS A 251 -0.35 -15.53 -20.63
CA HIS A 251 0.23 -16.28 -21.74
C HIS A 251 1.53 -17.02 -21.41
N PHE A 252 2.02 -16.92 -20.16
CA PHE A 252 3.21 -17.65 -19.74
C PHE A 252 3.02 -19.17 -19.94
N PRO A 253 4.02 -19.90 -20.47
CA PRO A 253 3.89 -21.33 -20.68
C PRO A 253 3.78 -22.07 -19.35
N GLY A 254 2.95 -23.12 -19.30
CA GLY A 254 2.82 -23.97 -18.11
C GLY A 254 1.41 -24.52 -17.89
N LYS A 255 1.32 -25.51 -17.01
CA LYS A 255 0.06 -26.15 -16.65
C LYS A 255 -0.81 -25.21 -15.82
N ILE A 256 -2.05 -24.99 -16.25
CA ILE A 256 -3.02 -24.14 -15.57
C ILE A 256 -3.73 -24.93 -14.46
N LYS A 257 -3.85 -24.33 -13.29
CA LYS A 257 -4.70 -24.77 -12.19
C LYS A 257 -5.58 -23.60 -11.74
N ILE A 258 -6.90 -23.76 -11.77
CA ILE A 258 -7.86 -22.76 -11.31
C ILE A 258 -8.33 -23.13 -9.90
N LEU A 259 -8.30 -22.15 -8.99
CA LEU A 259 -8.92 -22.23 -7.68
C LEU A 259 -10.33 -21.64 -7.78
N LYS A 260 -11.34 -22.48 -7.60
CA LYS A 260 -12.73 -22.09 -7.93
C LYS A 260 -13.47 -21.48 -6.76
N GLN A 261 -13.27 -21.99 -5.54
CA GLN A 261 -14.06 -21.68 -4.37
C GLN A 261 -13.51 -20.50 -3.58
N SER A 262 -14.27 -19.40 -3.49
CA SER A 262 -13.97 -18.30 -2.57
C SER A 262 -14.32 -18.66 -1.14
N ARG A 263 -13.48 -18.22 -0.20
CA ARG A 263 -13.72 -18.25 1.25
C ARG A 263 -14.01 -16.86 1.82
N ARG A 264 -14.01 -15.85 0.93
CA ARG A 264 -14.21 -14.45 1.28
C ARG A 264 -15.55 -13.93 0.77
N ILE A 265 -15.82 -14.10 -0.51
CA ILE A 265 -16.87 -13.38 -1.23
C ILE A 265 -18.21 -14.10 -1.08
N PRO A 266 -19.22 -13.48 -0.46
CA PRO A 266 -20.57 -14.03 -0.38
C PRO A 266 -21.32 -13.88 -1.70
N ASP A 267 -22.44 -14.55 -1.84
CA ASP A 267 -23.14 -14.76 -3.12
C ASP A 267 -23.56 -13.45 -3.81
N ARG A 268 -24.21 -12.53 -3.13
CA ARG A 268 -24.66 -11.27 -3.71
C ARG A 268 -23.50 -10.40 -4.22
N ILE A 269 -22.41 -10.35 -3.45
CA ILE A 269 -21.22 -9.59 -3.83
C ILE A 269 -20.50 -10.27 -5.00
N HIS A 270 -20.48 -11.60 -5.02
CA HIS A 270 -19.97 -12.37 -6.13
C HIS A 270 -20.76 -12.06 -7.42
N CYS A 271 -22.09 -12.17 -7.40
CA CYS A 271 -22.95 -11.84 -8.53
C CYS A 271 -22.67 -10.43 -9.07
N PHE A 272 -22.65 -9.42 -8.18
CA PHE A 272 -22.31 -8.05 -8.57
C PHE A 272 -20.91 -7.94 -9.21
N SER A 273 -19.93 -8.60 -8.63
CA SER A 273 -18.54 -8.59 -9.14
C SER A 273 -18.42 -9.22 -10.53
N GLN A 274 -19.17 -10.30 -10.79
CA GLN A 274 -19.17 -10.95 -12.11
C GLN A 274 -19.86 -10.09 -13.17
N LEU A 275 -20.98 -9.43 -12.83
CA LEU A 275 -21.64 -8.48 -13.72
C LEU A 275 -20.75 -7.29 -14.07
N LEU A 276 -19.97 -6.81 -13.10
CA LEU A 276 -18.99 -5.74 -13.33
C LEU A 276 -17.96 -6.13 -14.39
N MET A 277 -17.56 -7.41 -14.45
CA MET A 277 -16.54 -7.92 -15.37
C MET A 277 -17.08 -8.43 -16.71
N VAL A 278 -18.38 -8.39 -16.96
CA VAL A 278 -18.98 -8.81 -18.26
C VAL A 278 -18.34 -8.08 -19.45
N PRO A 279 -18.10 -6.74 -19.41
CA PRO A 279 -17.48 -6.05 -20.55
C PRO A 279 -16.02 -6.47 -20.81
N ALA A 280 -15.36 -7.12 -19.86
CA ALA A 280 -14.00 -7.62 -20.01
C ALA A 280 -13.93 -9.06 -20.56
N LYS A 281 -15.07 -9.67 -20.95
CA LYS A 281 -15.11 -11.00 -21.55
C LYS A 281 -14.25 -11.04 -22.82
N GLY A 282 -13.41 -12.07 -22.97
CA GLY A 282 -12.46 -12.20 -24.07
C GLY A 282 -11.09 -11.50 -23.85
N PHE A 283 -10.95 -10.70 -22.78
CA PHE A 283 -9.71 -10.01 -22.41
C PHE A 283 -9.17 -10.48 -21.05
N ARG A 284 -9.63 -11.61 -20.57
CA ARG A 284 -9.27 -12.21 -19.29
C ARG A 284 -9.15 -13.71 -19.42
N GLN A 285 -8.40 -14.34 -18.52
CA GLN A 285 -8.44 -15.80 -18.38
C GLN A 285 -9.84 -16.22 -17.90
N GLU A 286 -10.49 -17.08 -18.63
CA GLU A 286 -11.75 -17.67 -18.17
C GLU A 286 -11.51 -18.53 -16.93
N LYS A 287 -12.30 -18.23 -15.88
CA LYS A 287 -12.18 -18.88 -14.57
C LYS A 287 -13.55 -19.23 -14.05
N GLU A 288 -13.73 -20.47 -13.68
CA GLU A 288 -14.86 -20.86 -12.84
C GLU A 288 -14.63 -20.32 -11.43
N PHE A 289 -15.60 -19.56 -10.91
CA PHE A 289 -15.49 -18.88 -9.63
C PHE A 289 -16.82 -19.01 -8.86
N HIS A 290 -16.75 -19.56 -7.65
CA HIS A 290 -17.90 -19.79 -6.78
C HIS A 290 -17.81 -18.96 -5.51
N PRO A 291 -18.92 -18.34 -5.08
CA PRO A 291 -19.00 -17.62 -3.81
C PRO A 291 -18.97 -18.59 -2.62
N ARG A 292 -18.76 -18.09 -1.42
CA ARG A 292 -19.08 -18.83 -0.21
C ARG A 292 -20.61 -18.87 0.00
N ALA A 293 -21.06 -19.74 0.91
CA ALA A 293 -22.49 -20.04 1.06
C ALA A 293 -23.35 -18.89 1.61
N GLU A 294 -22.74 -17.92 2.30
CA GLU A 294 -23.48 -16.79 2.85
C GLU A 294 -23.94 -15.84 1.74
N GLU A 295 -25.12 -15.28 1.96
CA GLU A 295 -25.76 -14.41 0.97
C GLU A 295 -25.01 -13.07 0.78
N GLY A 296 -24.66 -12.40 1.89
CA GLY A 296 -24.10 -11.06 1.90
C GLY A 296 -25.11 -9.98 1.49
N SER A 297 -24.64 -8.74 1.29
CA SER A 297 -25.50 -7.66 0.82
C SER A 297 -24.78 -6.71 -0.13
N VAL A 298 -25.55 -6.13 -1.08
CA VAL A 298 -25.11 -5.02 -1.93
C VAL A 298 -26.18 -3.93 -1.84
N GLN A 299 -25.79 -2.75 -1.38
CA GLN A 299 -26.67 -1.61 -1.15
C GLN A 299 -26.13 -0.37 -1.84
N THR A 300 -27.02 0.57 -2.18
CA THR A 300 -26.64 1.82 -2.83
C THR A 300 -27.15 3.03 -2.04
N TYR A 301 -26.36 4.08 -2.01
CA TYR A 301 -26.65 5.33 -1.30
C TYR A 301 -26.27 6.52 -2.16
N SER A 302 -26.98 7.64 -1.95
CA SER A 302 -26.68 8.92 -2.59
C SER A 302 -25.54 9.68 -1.90
N SER A 303 -25.21 9.32 -0.66
CA SER A 303 -24.17 10.00 0.12
C SER A 303 -23.56 9.07 1.18
N LEU A 304 -22.28 9.30 1.49
CA LEU A 304 -21.56 8.63 2.58
C LEU A 304 -22.26 8.85 3.96
N LYS A 305 -23.02 9.93 4.11
CA LYS A 305 -23.75 10.26 5.34
C LYS A 305 -24.84 9.24 5.70
N HIS A 306 -25.31 8.47 4.73
CA HIS A 306 -26.35 7.46 4.91
C HIS A 306 -25.79 6.08 5.30
N VAL A 307 -24.47 5.92 5.30
CA VAL A 307 -23.84 4.66 5.74
C VAL A 307 -23.78 4.65 7.27
N ASP A 308 -24.31 3.58 7.86
CA ASP A 308 -24.24 3.35 9.30
C ASP A 308 -22.91 2.68 9.68
N PHE A 309 -22.00 3.44 10.25
CA PHE A 309 -20.70 2.95 10.73
C PHE A 309 -20.78 2.31 12.13
N THR A 310 -21.97 2.25 12.75
CA THR A 310 -22.15 1.58 14.05
C THR A 310 -22.31 0.07 13.90
N GLU A 311 -22.68 -0.42 12.72
CA GLU A 311 -22.80 -1.85 12.45
C GLU A 311 -21.55 -2.64 12.90
N PRO A 312 -21.76 -3.89 13.43
CA PRO A 312 -20.66 -4.72 13.89
C PRO A 312 -19.73 -5.15 12.74
N GLY A 313 -18.43 -5.00 12.96
CA GLY A 313 -17.41 -5.44 12.02
C GLY A 313 -16.44 -4.33 11.61
N SER A 314 -15.50 -4.71 10.76
CA SER A 314 -14.51 -3.80 10.18
C SER A 314 -15.07 -3.12 8.93
N PHE A 315 -14.74 -1.84 8.74
CA PHE A 315 -15.12 -1.06 7.56
C PHE A 315 -13.90 -0.67 6.74
N MET A 316 -14.10 -0.62 5.43
CA MET A 316 -13.10 -0.13 4.49
C MET A 316 -13.79 0.85 3.53
N VAL A 317 -13.48 2.15 3.66
CA VAL A 317 -14.03 3.22 2.82
C VAL A 317 -13.04 3.53 1.71
N LEU A 318 -13.43 3.26 0.47
CA LEU A 318 -12.52 3.22 -0.66
C LEU A 318 -12.83 4.31 -1.68
N ALA A 319 -11.81 5.10 -1.98
CA ALA A 319 -11.83 6.08 -3.05
C ALA A 319 -11.02 5.61 -4.26
N ARG A 320 -11.39 6.07 -5.46
CA ARG A 320 -10.60 5.78 -6.68
C ARG A 320 -9.26 6.52 -6.70
N ILE A 321 -9.20 7.72 -6.15
CA ILE A 321 -8.05 8.63 -6.18
C ILE A 321 -7.85 9.31 -4.83
N ARG A 322 -6.64 9.80 -4.60
CA ARG A 322 -6.22 10.40 -3.33
C ARG A 322 -7.04 11.65 -2.94
N THR A 323 -7.34 12.52 -3.88
CA THR A 323 -8.14 13.73 -3.60
C THR A 323 -9.53 13.41 -3.07
N ILE A 324 -10.16 12.34 -3.57
CA ILE A 324 -11.46 11.88 -3.07
C ILE A 324 -11.32 11.19 -1.70
N LYS A 325 -10.21 10.46 -1.47
CA LYS A 325 -9.88 9.95 -0.13
C LYS A 325 -9.80 11.10 0.88
N GLU A 326 -9.11 12.18 0.56
CA GLU A 326 -8.96 13.36 1.42
C GLU A 326 -10.33 14.03 1.71
N GLU A 327 -11.25 14.08 0.74
CA GLU A 327 -12.63 14.54 0.95
C GLU A 327 -13.40 13.63 1.94
N VAL A 328 -13.25 12.32 1.81
CA VAL A 328 -13.83 11.31 2.74
C VAL A 328 -13.28 11.50 4.14
N GLU A 329 -11.97 11.63 4.28
CA GLU A 329 -11.31 11.86 5.57
C GLU A 329 -11.84 13.14 6.23
N GLN A 330 -12.04 14.22 5.46
CA GLN A 330 -12.60 15.47 5.95
C GLN A 330 -14.07 15.31 6.39
N ASP A 331 -14.90 14.54 5.67
CA ASP A 331 -16.29 14.27 6.07
C ASP A 331 -16.35 13.47 7.37
N LEU A 332 -15.60 12.38 7.47
CA LEU A 332 -15.55 11.55 8.66
C LEU A 332 -14.99 12.32 9.87
N PHE A 333 -13.95 13.12 9.65
CA PHE A 333 -13.37 14.01 10.65
C PHE A 333 -14.41 15.02 11.17
N ALA A 334 -15.12 15.70 10.27
CA ALA A 334 -16.19 16.65 10.64
C ALA A 334 -17.32 15.97 11.44
N ARG A 335 -17.60 14.70 11.19
CA ARG A 335 -18.63 13.91 11.89
C ARG A 335 -18.15 13.30 13.21
N GLY A 336 -16.88 13.44 13.56
CA GLY A 336 -16.30 12.83 14.77
C GLY A 336 -16.21 11.29 14.68
N ILE A 337 -15.96 10.75 13.49
CA ILE A 337 -15.83 9.31 13.26
C ILE A 337 -14.34 8.95 13.25
N TYR A 338 -13.94 8.00 14.10
CA TYR A 338 -12.55 7.54 14.19
C TYR A 338 -12.19 6.60 13.04
N PHE A 339 -11.12 6.93 12.34
CA PHE A 339 -10.59 6.14 11.23
C PHE A 339 -9.06 6.13 11.21
N GLN A 340 -8.49 5.23 10.42
CA GLN A 340 -7.08 5.16 10.10
C GLN A 340 -6.90 4.82 8.62
N ASP A 341 -5.69 4.99 8.09
CA ASP A 341 -5.36 4.46 6.77
C ASP A 341 -4.87 2.98 6.84
N VAL A 342 -4.57 2.39 5.69
CA VAL A 342 -4.10 1.00 5.60
C VAL A 342 -2.74 0.78 6.27
N GLN A 343 -1.94 1.84 6.45
CA GLN A 343 -0.65 1.82 7.16
C GLN A 343 -0.82 2.00 8.68
N GLY A 344 -2.04 2.14 9.17
CA GLY A 344 -2.34 2.34 10.59
C GLY A 344 -2.14 3.78 11.07
N ARG A 345 -1.96 4.76 10.16
CA ARG A 345 -1.89 6.17 10.53
C ARG A 345 -3.28 6.64 10.94
N LYS A 346 -3.39 7.02 12.19
CA LYS A 346 -4.63 7.46 12.82
C LYS A 346 -5.07 8.82 12.27
N SER A 347 -6.37 9.09 12.32
CA SER A 347 -7.01 10.36 11.93
C SER A 347 -6.68 11.56 12.83
N PHE A 348 -5.84 11.36 13.83
CA PHE A 348 -5.31 12.42 14.70
C PHE A 348 -3.82 12.18 14.97
N ALA A 349 -3.11 13.22 15.38
CA ALA A 349 -1.70 13.09 15.77
C ALA A 349 -1.58 12.35 17.12
N ILE A 350 -0.73 11.32 17.16
CA ILE A 350 -0.52 10.51 18.36
C ILE A 350 0.02 11.36 19.50
N GLU A 351 0.89 12.30 19.21
CA GLU A 351 1.49 13.23 20.18
C GLU A 351 0.43 14.09 20.86
N GLN A 352 -0.59 14.55 20.12
CA GLN A 352 -1.73 15.29 20.68
C GLN A 352 -2.50 14.43 21.68
N TRP A 353 -2.75 13.17 21.31
CA TRP A 353 -3.44 12.24 22.19
C TRP A 353 -2.62 11.89 23.43
N GLN A 354 -1.33 11.68 23.30
CA GLN A 354 -0.41 11.45 24.43
C GLN A 354 -0.39 12.66 25.36
N ALA A 355 -0.36 13.88 24.82
CA ALA A 355 -0.43 15.10 25.62
C ALA A 355 -1.74 15.21 26.42
N ILE A 356 -2.89 14.88 25.80
CA ILE A 356 -4.20 14.88 26.49
C ILE A 356 -4.24 13.82 27.59
N LYS A 357 -3.73 12.62 27.34
CA LYS A 357 -3.66 11.57 28.36
C LYS A 357 -2.79 11.98 29.55
N ALA A 358 -1.61 12.51 29.27
CA ALA A 358 -0.70 13.00 30.30
C ALA A 358 -1.37 14.09 31.15
N TRP A 359 -2.03 15.05 30.51
CA TRP A 359 -2.74 16.11 31.21
C TRP A 359 -3.88 15.57 32.09
N ASN A 360 -4.73 14.71 31.56
CA ASN A 360 -5.83 14.12 32.34
C ASN A 360 -5.32 13.32 33.54
N HIS A 361 -4.23 12.55 33.35
CA HIS A 361 -3.63 11.80 34.45
C HIS A 361 -3.09 12.72 35.57
N LEU A 362 -2.49 13.85 35.22
CA LEU A 362 -2.10 14.89 36.19
C LEU A 362 -3.31 15.50 36.92
N MET A 363 -4.43 15.75 36.20
CA MET A 363 -5.64 16.33 36.78
C MET A 363 -6.34 15.36 37.77
N GLU A 364 -6.18 14.06 37.53
CA GLU A 364 -6.63 12.99 38.44
C GLU A 364 -5.70 12.79 39.65
N GLY A 365 -4.62 13.57 39.76
CA GLY A 365 -3.64 13.47 40.85
C GLY A 365 -2.54 12.43 40.61
N GLY A 366 -2.43 11.90 39.40
CA GLY A 366 -1.37 10.97 39.00
C GLY A 366 -0.04 11.67 38.72
N ALA A 367 0.97 10.85 38.43
CA ALA A 367 2.29 11.33 38.05
C ALA A 367 2.67 10.82 36.65
N ILE A 368 3.27 11.68 35.83
CA ILE A 368 3.63 11.39 34.44
C ILE A 368 5.14 11.25 34.27
N THR A 369 5.54 10.50 33.26
CA THR A 369 6.94 10.35 32.87
C THR A 369 7.48 11.63 32.23
N ARG A 370 8.82 11.71 32.10
CA ARG A 370 9.47 12.79 31.37
C ARG A 370 8.98 12.92 29.93
N GLU A 371 8.82 11.81 29.22
CA GLU A 371 8.36 11.79 27.84
C GLU A 371 6.93 12.35 27.72
N GLU A 372 6.03 11.89 28.58
CA GLU A 372 4.67 12.40 28.67
C GLU A 372 4.60 13.89 29.02
N ALA A 373 5.47 14.35 29.91
CA ALA A 373 5.61 15.77 30.22
C ALA A 373 6.06 16.57 28.98
N CYS A 374 7.00 16.06 28.20
CA CYS A 374 7.42 16.70 26.95
C CYS A 374 6.27 16.82 25.95
N PHE A 375 5.43 15.79 25.78
CA PHE A 375 4.25 15.87 24.94
C PHE A 375 3.24 16.89 25.46
N ALA A 376 2.93 16.89 26.76
CA ALA A 376 2.01 17.84 27.38
C ALA A 376 2.49 19.28 27.17
N TYR A 377 3.76 19.57 27.47
CA TYR A 377 4.35 20.90 27.36
C TYR A 377 4.41 21.43 25.93
N HIS A 378 4.50 20.54 24.93
CA HIS A 378 4.46 20.97 23.54
C HIS A 378 3.13 21.63 23.17
N TYR A 379 2.03 21.26 23.83
CA TYR A 379 0.67 21.70 23.51
C TYR A 379 0.04 22.65 24.55
N ILE A 380 0.52 22.69 25.80
CA ILE A 380 0.04 23.56 26.88
C ILE A 380 0.49 25.01 26.62
N GLN A 381 -0.38 25.98 26.96
CA GLN A 381 -0.10 27.38 26.65
C GLN A 381 0.56 28.19 27.76
N ASN A 382 0.11 28.11 29.00
CA ASN A 382 0.56 29.00 30.08
C ASN A 382 1.75 28.42 30.84
N ILE A 383 2.86 28.30 30.14
CA ILE A 383 4.13 27.86 30.68
C ILE A 383 5.10 29.07 30.71
N ASP A 384 5.90 29.21 31.75
CA ASP A 384 6.92 30.24 31.83
C ASP A 384 7.83 30.27 30.61
N HIS A 385 8.22 31.45 30.17
CA HIS A 385 9.00 31.65 28.94
C HIS A 385 10.27 30.80 28.86
N GLY A 386 10.95 30.55 29.97
CA GLY A 386 12.17 29.73 30.04
C GLY A 386 11.94 28.23 29.80
N TYR A 387 10.69 27.74 29.82
CA TYR A 387 10.34 26.33 29.73
C TYR A 387 9.57 25.97 28.46
N ARG A 388 9.39 26.92 27.53
CA ARG A 388 8.57 26.71 26.30
C ARG A 388 9.24 25.92 25.19
N SER A 389 10.57 25.76 25.22
CA SER A 389 11.26 24.95 24.20
C SER A 389 11.40 23.50 24.67
N SER A 390 11.33 22.56 23.72
CA SER A 390 11.58 21.14 24.00
C SER A 390 12.94 20.89 24.65
N ASP A 391 13.93 21.74 24.36
CA ASP A 391 15.29 21.60 24.89
C ASP A 391 15.40 22.11 26.33
N SER A 392 14.68 23.18 26.68
CA SER A 392 14.61 23.65 28.09
C SER A 392 13.82 22.67 28.97
N ILE A 393 12.79 22.00 28.43
CA ILE A 393 12.07 20.93 29.13
C ILE A 393 12.98 19.73 29.34
N LYS A 394 13.73 19.31 28.34
CA LYS A 394 14.73 18.22 28.48
C LYS A 394 15.80 18.50 29.53
N TRP A 395 16.20 19.73 29.62
CA TRP A 395 17.22 20.14 30.62
C TRP A 395 16.64 20.22 32.03
N SER A 396 15.42 20.71 32.21
CA SER A 396 14.73 20.80 33.50
C SER A 396 14.39 19.43 34.10
N PHE A 397 14.30 18.40 33.28
CA PHE A 397 14.05 17.03 33.69
C PHE A 397 15.32 16.17 33.57
N ALA A 398 16.28 16.38 34.49
CA ALA A 398 17.61 15.77 34.40
C ALA A 398 17.66 14.24 34.51
N HIS A 399 16.60 13.61 35.01
CA HIS A 399 16.57 12.16 35.24
C HIS A 399 15.50 11.47 34.34
N PRO A 400 15.87 10.59 33.40
CA PRO A 400 14.95 9.98 32.43
C PRO A 400 13.85 9.10 33.05
N ASN A 401 14.07 8.57 34.26
CA ASN A 401 13.15 7.67 34.95
C ASN A 401 12.33 8.35 36.06
N GLN A 402 12.34 9.68 36.14
CA GLN A 402 11.62 10.41 37.17
C GLN A 402 10.15 10.61 36.74
N PHE A 403 9.25 10.43 37.69
CA PHE A 403 7.84 10.77 37.52
C PHE A 403 7.60 12.18 38.12
N PHE A 404 6.69 12.92 37.52
CA PHE A 404 6.37 14.30 37.86
C PHE A 404 4.87 14.41 38.16
N THR A 405 4.53 14.94 39.32
CA THR A 405 3.17 15.34 39.67
C THR A 405 2.84 16.72 39.12
N TYR A 406 1.58 17.14 39.16
CA TYR A 406 1.19 18.51 38.82
C TYR A 406 1.92 19.55 39.65
N GLU A 407 2.13 19.26 40.93
CA GLU A 407 2.83 20.12 41.89
C GLU A 407 4.33 20.26 41.56
N ASP A 408 5.00 19.15 41.23
CA ASP A 408 6.39 19.17 40.75
C ASP A 408 6.55 20.02 39.49
N LEU A 409 5.64 19.89 38.53
CA LEU A 409 5.68 20.66 37.28
C LEU A 409 5.44 22.16 37.53
N THR A 410 4.57 22.51 38.46
CA THR A 410 4.32 23.90 38.86
C THR A 410 5.53 24.51 39.54
N LEU A 411 6.17 23.80 40.48
CA LEU A 411 7.28 24.31 41.27
C LEU A 411 8.61 24.33 40.48
N ARG A 412 8.85 23.34 39.62
CA ARG A 412 10.18 23.10 39.02
C ARG A 412 10.23 23.32 37.51
N ALA A 413 9.09 23.29 36.83
CA ALA A 413 9.01 23.29 35.36
C ALA A 413 8.11 24.42 34.82
N GLY A 414 7.79 25.41 35.60
CA GLY A 414 7.09 26.63 35.16
C GLY A 414 5.68 26.43 34.67
N LEU A 415 5.00 25.33 35.08
CA LEU A 415 3.60 25.09 34.72
C LEU A 415 2.69 26.08 35.44
N ARG A 416 1.89 26.84 34.69
CA ARG A 416 0.93 27.84 35.19
C ARG A 416 -0.49 27.56 34.79
N GLU A 417 -0.76 26.44 34.16
CA GLU A 417 -2.12 26.09 33.76
C GLU A 417 -2.98 25.76 34.98
N PRO A 418 -4.23 26.29 35.03
CA PRO A 418 -5.17 25.92 36.09
C PRO A 418 -5.57 24.45 35.95
N LYS A 419 -5.88 23.82 37.07
CA LYS A 419 -6.53 22.51 37.06
C LYS A 419 -7.91 22.65 36.39
N GLY A 420 -8.15 21.86 35.33
CA GLY A 420 -9.39 21.94 34.58
C GLY A 420 -9.45 20.92 33.45
N HIS A 421 -10.45 21.08 32.60
CA HIS A 421 -10.61 20.22 31.44
C HIS A 421 -9.42 20.42 30.48
N TRP A 422 -8.94 19.33 29.85
CA TRP A 422 -7.80 19.34 28.96
C TRP A 422 -7.89 20.42 27.85
N ILE A 423 -9.10 20.68 27.35
CA ILE A 423 -9.36 21.64 26.28
C ILE A 423 -8.97 23.06 26.68
N ASP A 424 -9.07 23.39 27.98
CA ASP A 424 -8.76 24.73 28.48
C ASP A 424 -7.25 24.96 28.58
N ALA A 425 -6.50 23.89 28.81
CA ALA A 425 -5.04 23.91 28.86
C ALA A 425 -4.39 23.96 27.46
N PHE A 426 -5.01 23.35 26.46
CA PHE A 426 -4.43 23.17 25.13
C PHE A 426 -4.97 24.19 24.10
N LYS A 427 -4.47 25.43 24.09
CA LYS A 427 -4.99 26.48 23.18
C LYS A 427 -4.06 26.89 22.04
N ILE A 428 -2.76 26.83 22.19
CA ILE A 428 -1.84 27.49 21.24
C ILE A 428 -1.57 26.64 19.99
N ARG A 429 -1.39 25.31 20.10
CA ARG A 429 -0.94 24.46 19.01
C ARG A 429 -2.00 23.50 18.47
N PHE A 430 -3.16 23.46 19.08
CA PHE A 430 -4.31 22.74 18.58
C PHE A 430 -5.14 23.64 17.68
N LYS A 431 -5.39 23.23 16.45
CA LYS A 431 -6.38 23.88 15.59
C LYS A 431 -7.79 23.58 16.12
N ASP A 432 -8.70 24.54 16.02
CA ASP A 432 -10.07 24.38 16.54
C ASP A 432 -10.80 23.16 15.98
N LYS A 433 -10.57 22.83 14.70
CA LYS A 433 -11.14 21.63 14.08
C LYS A 433 -10.62 20.32 14.72
N GLU A 434 -9.34 20.26 15.06
CA GLU A 434 -8.73 19.12 15.73
C GLU A 434 -9.27 18.94 17.14
N LYS A 435 -9.43 20.03 17.89
CA LYS A 435 -10.07 20.00 19.21
C LYS A 435 -11.49 19.48 19.14
N GLN A 436 -12.32 20.04 18.27
CA GLN A 436 -13.70 19.62 18.09
C GLN A 436 -13.81 18.14 17.69
N TYR A 437 -12.90 17.67 16.87
CA TYR A 437 -12.84 16.27 16.50
C TYR A 437 -12.52 15.37 17.70
N LEU A 438 -11.46 15.67 18.45
CA LEU A 438 -11.07 14.89 19.61
C LEU A 438 -12.14 14.93 20.73
N ILE A 439 -12.80 16.07 20.94
CA ILE A 439 -13.94 16.14 21.86
C ILE A 439 -15.02 15.14 21.45
N ARG A 440 -15.45 15.15 20.17
CA ARG A 440 -16.48 14.22 19.70
C ARG A 440 -16.07 12.75 19.83
N LEU A 441 -14.79 12.42 19.61
CA LEU A 441 -14.30 11.06 19.81
C LEU A 441 -14.37 10.64 21.28
N LEU A 442 -14.03 11.53 22.21
CA LEU A 442 -14.12 11.29 23.64
C LEU A 442 -15.56 11.19 24.13
N ASP A 443 -16.44 12.09 23.69
CA ASP A 443 -17.88 12.07 24.01
C ASP A 443 -18.52 10.76 23.53
N ASN A 444 -18.12 10.27 22.37
CA ASN A 444 -18.57 8.99 21.81
C ASN A 444 -17.87 7.78 22.47
N LYS A 445 -17.04 8.00 23.50
CA LYS A 445 -16.31 6.95 24.23
C LYS A 445 -15.47 6.04 23.32
N VAL A 446 -14.90 6.62 22.26
CA VAL A 446 -14.03 5.88 21.34
C VAL A 446 -12.72 5.54 22.04
N ASN A 447 -12.32 4.27 22.02
CA ASN A 447 -11.02 3.85 22.54
C ASN A 447 -9.90 4.23 21.56
N LEU A 448 -9.27 5.37 21.77
CA LEU A 448 -8.21 5.91 20.90
C LEU A 448 -6.86 5.16 21.03
N ASN A 449 -6.73 4.24 21.98
CA ASN A 449 -5.54 3.39 22.09
C ASN A 449 -5.59 2.21 21.11
N GLU A 450 -6.77 1.78 20.71
CA GLU A 450 -6.97 0.70 19.76
C GLU A 450 -6.86 1.17 18.30
N SER A 451 -6.73 0.21 17.40
CA SER A 451 -6.83 0.47 15.96
C SER A 451 -8.26 0.82 15.60
N ALA A 452 -8.43 1.78 14.69
CA ALA A 452 -9.76 2.12 14.20
C ALA A 452 -10.39 0.94 13.45
N LYS A 453 -11.69 0.70 13.66
CA LYS A 453 -12.43 -0.29 12.87
C LYS A 453 -12.70 0.16 11.44
N ILE A 454 -12.48 1.45 11.13
CA ILE A 454 -12.69 2.07 9.82
C ILE A 454 -11.34 2.38 9.20
N ILE A 455 -11.08 1.80 8.03
CA ILE A 455 -9.92 2.12 7.19
C ILE A 455 -10.41 3.00 6.04
N VAL A 456 -9.74 4.13 5.81
CA VAL A 456 -10.01 5.02 4.67
C VAL A 456 -8.80 5.05 3.77
N ASP A 457 -8.94 4.56 2.54
CA ASP A 457 -7.83 4.62 1.59
C ASP A 457 -8.29 4.54 0.13
N THR A 458 -7.34 4.52 -0.79
CA THR A 458 -7.62 4.26 -2.21
C THR A 458 -7.77 2.76 -2.46
N ILE A 459 -8.51 2.39 -3.53
CA ILE A 459 -8.65 1.00 -3.94
C ILE A 459 -7.29 0.32 -4.16
N HIS A 460 -6.30 1.06 -4.68
CA HIS A 460 -4.96 0.54 -4.92
C HIS A 460 -4.22 0.21 -3.62
N ALA A 461 -4.30 1.08 -2.62
CA ALA A 461 -3.60 0.93 -1.35
C ALA A 461 -4.08 -0.29 -0.54
N VAL A 462 -5.35 -0.66 -0.68
CA VAL A 462 -5.96 -1.77 0.07
C VAL A 462 -5.92 -3.10 -0.67
N LYS A 463 -5.18 -3.21 -1.77
CA LYS A 463 -4.99 -4.51 -2.44
C LYS A 463 -4.38 -5.50 -1.46
N GLY A 464 -4.87 -6.74 -1.46
CA GLY A 464 -4.50 -7.74 -0.45
C GLY A 464 -5.34 -7.69 0.84
N GLY A 465 -5.89 -6.54 1.22
CA GLY A 465 -6.75 -6.38 2.40
C GLY A 465 -8.19 -6.90 2.22
N GLU A 466 -8.95 -6.90 3.32
CA GLU A 466 -10.36 -7.27 3.35
C GLU A 466 -11.05 -6.66 4.57
N ALA A 467 -12.36 -6.40 4.48
CA ALA A 467 -13.18 -5.91 5.60
C ALA A 467 -14.56 -6.56 5.57
N ASP A 468 -15.27 -6.53 6.70
CA ASP A 468 -16.65 -7.00 6.74
C ASP A 468 -17.55 -6.15 5.84
N HIS A 469 -17.41 -4.82 5.93
CA HIS A 469 -18.13 -3.83 5.15
C HIS A 469 -17.17 -3.05 4.26
N VAL A 470 -17.50 -2.95 2.98
CA VAL A 470 -16.76 -2.08 2.06
C VAL A 470 -17.69 -0.99 1.54
N VAL A 471 -17.27 0.26 1.71
CA VAL A 471 -17.95 1.44 1.19
C VAL A 471 -17.15 1.94 -0.01
N LEU A 472 -17.76 1.92 -1.20
CA LEU A 472 -17.08 2.23 -2.45
C LEU A 472 -17.68 3.50 -3.09
N LEU A 473 -16.87 4.57 -3.20
CA LEU A 473 -17.31 5.85 -3.73
C LEU A 473 -17.14 5.90 -5.25
N SER A 474 -18.23 6.14 -5.99
CA SER A 474 -18.20 6.23 -7.47
C SER A 474 -17.49 7.46 -8.02
N LYS A 475 -17.31 8.52 -7.21
CA LYS A 475 -16.65 9.77 -7.61
C LYS A 475 -15.21 9.52 -8.08
N SER A 476 -14.80 10.18 -9.15
CA SER A 476 -13.45 10.09 -9.71
C SER A 476 -13.02 11.42 -10.34
N ASN A 477 -11.96 11.44 -11.16
CA ASN A 477 -11.48 12.59 -11.91
C ASN A 477 -11.52 12.33 -13.42
N TRP A 478 -11.18 13.36 -14.23
CA TRP A 478 -11.14 13.23 -15.69
C TRP A 478 -10.29 12.05 -16.21
N PRO A 479 -9.04 11.84 -15.76
CA PRO A 479 -8.23 10.73 -16.24
C PRO A 479 -8.80 9.34 -15.92
N SER A 480 -9.58 9.23 -14.84
CA SER A 480 -10.22 7.98 -14.40
C SER A 480 -11.70 7.86 -14.84
N HIS A 481 -12.21 8.82 -15.61
CA HIS A 481 -13.60 8.79 -16.05
C HIS A 481 -13.87 7.69 -17.06
N TYR A 482 -14.69 6.71 -16.68
CA TYR A 482 -14.91 5.47 -17.42
C TYR A 482 -15.48 5.67 -18.83
N GLU A 483 -16.47 6.54 -18.99
CA GLU A 483 -17.19 6.69 -20.26
C GLU A 483 -16.30 7.20 -21.41
N ASN A 484 -15.29 8.00 -21.10
CA ASN A 484 -14.37 8.60 -22.08
C ASN A 484 -13.22 7.69 -22.51
N LYS A 485 -13.15 6.48 -21.98
CA LYS A 485 -12.06 5.54 -22.23
C LYS A 485 -12.34 4.64 -23.42
N ASN A 486 -11.29 4.25 -24.16
CA ASN A 486 -11.35 3.15 -25.10
C ASN A 486 -11.55 1.82 -24.37
N LEU A 487 -11.83 0.74 -25.10
CA LEU A 487 -12.15 -0.56 -24.50
C LEU A 487 -11.04 -1.09 -23.59
N GLN A 488 -9.80 -1.00 -24.01
CA GLN A 488 -8.63 -1.45 -23.21
C GLN A 488 -8.52 -0.69 -21.89
N GLU A 489 -8.66 0.63 -21.94
CA GLU A 489 -8.63 1.47 -20.74
C GLU A 489 -9.87 1.24 -19.84
N LYS A 490 -11.04 0.93 -20.43
CA LYS A 490 -12.24 0.53 -19.67
C LYS A 490 -12.00 -0.77 -18.91
N ILE A 491 -11.36 -1.75 -19.52
CA ILE A 491 -11.03 -3.03 -18.86
C ILE A 491 -10.09 -2.80 -17.67
N LYS A 492 -9.07 -1.96 -17.82
CA LYS A 492 -8.17 -1.59 -16.71
C LYS A 492 -8.95 -0.96 -15.56
N GLU A 493 -9.86 -0.05 -15.87
CA GLU A 493 -10.68 0.59 -14.86
C GLU A 493 -11.65 -0.41 -14.19
N LEU A 494 -12.26 -1.31 -14.93
CA LEU A 494 -13.10 -2.40 -14.38
C LEU A 494 -12.33 -3.27 -13.38
N ARG A 495 -11.09 -3.62 -13.67
CA ARG A 495 -10.21 -4.38 -12.74
C ARG A 495 -9.98 -3.65 -11.43
N VAL A 496 -9.81 -2.31 -11.47
CA VAL A 496 -9.69 -1.51 -10.24
C VAL A 496 -10.96 -1.61 -9.40
N TRP A 497 -12.14 -1.38 -10.02
CA TRP A 497 -13.41 -1.44 -9.31
C TRP A 497 -13.76 -2.85 -8.84
N TYR A 498 -13.46 -3.88 -9.63
CA TYR A 498 -13.57 -5.28 -9.24
C TYR A 498 -12.72 -5.59 -8.01
N THR A 499 -11.49 -5.06 -7.98
CA THR A 499 -10.61 -5.21 -6.82
C THR A 499 -11.24 -4.58 -5.57
N GLY A 500 -11.79 -3.38 -5.67
CA GLY A 500 -12.49 -2.73 -4.56
C GLY A 500 -13.70 -3.51 -4.05
N VAL A 501 -14.60 -3.92 -4.97
CA VAL A 501 -15.79 -4.73 -4.67
C VAL A 501 -15.42 -6.01 -3.91
N THR A 502 -14.39 -6.69 -4.36
CA THR A 502 -13.99 -7.99 -3.82
C THR A 502 -13.19 -7.93 -2.51
N ARG A 503 -13.09 -6.74 -1.89
CA ARG A 503 -12.59 -6.61 -0.51
C ARG A 503 -13.66 -6.94 0.55
N ALA A 504 -14.95 -6.91 0.18
CA ALA A 504 -16.05 -7.10 1.11
C ALA A 504 -16.27 -8.57 1.50
N LYS A 505 -16.42 -8.81 2.81
CA LYS A 505 -16.75 -10.13 3.36
C LYS A 505 -18.24 -10.30 3.69
N LYS A 506 -18.97 -9.22 3.98
CA LYS A 506 -20.38 -9.29 4.40
C LYS A 506 -21.26 -8.34 3.60
N ALA A 507 -20.86 -7.06 3.50
CA ALA A 507 -21.68 -6.02 2.88
C ALA A 507 -20.86 -5.11 1.98
N LEU A 508 -21.46 -4.74 0.84
CA LEU A 508 -20.93 -3.78 -0.10
C LEU A 508 -21.89 -2.58 -0.18
N HIS A 509 -21.39 -1.40 0.18
CA HIS A 509 -22.12 -0.14 0.19
C HIS A 509 -21.59 0.73 -0.98
N LEU A 510 -22.43 0.98 -1.98
CA LEU A 510 -22.08 1.76 -3.16
C LEU A 510 -22.56 3.20 -3.01
N ILE A 511 -21.64 4.15 -2.99
CA ILE A 511 -21.99 5.57 -2.95
C ILE A 511 -22.03 6.11 -4.38
N ASN A 512 -23.22 6.36 -4.89
CA ASN A 512 -23.43 6.99 -6.18
C ASN A 512 -23.38 8.51 -6.05
N THR A 513 -22.84 9.16 -7.06
CA THR A 513 -22.72 10.62 -7.12
C THR A 513 -23.16 11.14 -8.46
N ASP A 514 -23.73 12.35 -8.47
CA ASP A 514 -24.02 13.13 -9.69
C ASP A 514 -22.80 13.91 -10.20
N HIS A 515 -21.63 13.68 -9.61
CA HIS A 515 -20.40 14.35 -10.03
C HIS A 515 -20.10 14.04 -11.50
N LYS A 516 -19.68 15.05 -12.27
CA LYS A 516 -19.37 14.95 -13.70
C LYS A 516 -18.44 13.78 -14.04
N TYR A 517 -17.47 13.52 -13.19
CA TYR A 517 -16.52 12.42 -13.36
C TYR A 517 -16.78 11.36 -12.30
N HIS A 518 -17.31 10.23 -12.72
CA HIS A 518 -17.63 9.09 -11.86
C HIS A 518 -17.50 7.78 -12.60
N PHE A 519 -17.41 6.70 -11.87
CA PHE A 519 -17.61 5.35 -12.40
C PHE A 519 -19.09 4.98 -12.29
N PRO A 520 -19.70 4.35 -13.30
CA PRO A 520 -21.15 4.16 -13.36
C PRO A 520 -21.65 3.01 -12.46
N LEU A 521 -21.32 3.03 -11.15
CA LEU A 521 -21.74 2.01 -10.18
C LEU A 521 -23.26 1.82 -10.16
N GLY A 522 -24.02 2.91 -10.26
CA GLY A 522 -25.50 2.85 -10.29
C GLY A 522 -26.04 2.06 -11.47
N LYS A 523 -25.44 2.19 -12.66
CA LYS A 523 -25.82 1.41 -13.86
C LYS A 523 -25.54 -0.08 -13.63
N PHE A 524 -24.38 -0.44 -13.11
CA PHE A 524 -24.07 -1.83 -12.77
C PHE A 524 -24.97 -2.38 -11.67
N TYR A 525 -25.33 -1.56 -10.68
CA TYR A 525 -26.26 -1.95 -9.63
C TYR A 525 -27.69 -2.21 -10.16
N ASN A 526 -28.18 -1.39 -11.07
CA ASN A 526 -29.48 -1.60 -11.69
C ASN A 526 -29.52 -2.91 -12.51
N ASN A 527 -28.45 -3.20 -13.26
CA ASN A 527 -28.32 -4.48 -13.98
C ASN A 527 -28.26 -5.65 -12.99
N TYR A 528 -27.54 -5.51 -11.88
CA TYR A 528 -27.48 -6.52 -10.82
C TYR A 528 -28.87 -6.80 -10.23
N LYS A 529 -29.64 -5.75 -9.87
CA LYS A 529 -31.01 -5.92 -9.37
C LYS A 529 -31.90 -6.66 -10.38
N ALA A 530 -31.86 -6.26 -11.63
CA ALA A 530 -32.63 -6.92 -12.67
C ALA A 530 -32.28 -8.42 -12.89
N THR A 531 -31.06 -8.82 -12.52
CA THR A 531 -30.58 -10.20 -12.68
C THR A 531 -30.83 -11.05 -11.43
N TYR A 532 -30.75 -10.47 -10.24
CA TYR A 532 -30.77 -11.19 -8.96
C TYR A 532 -32.17 -11.23 -8.31
N ASP A 533 -32.98 -10.19 -8.51
CA ASP A 533 -34.33 -10.09 -7.92
C ASP A 533 -35.41 -10.72 -8.84
N ASN A 534 -35.04 -11.20 -10.05
CA ASN A 534 -35.88 -12.02 -10.96
C ASN A 534 -35.45 -13.50 -10.90
#